data_cf94f85c3840755daa0d560279b3f1a2
#
_entry.id   cf94f85c3840755daa0d560279b3f1a2
#
_cell.length_a   1.000
_cell.length_b   1.000
_cell.length_c   1.000
_cell.angle_alpha   90.00
_cell.angle_beta   90.00
_cell.angle_gamma   90.00
#
_symmetry.space_group_name_H-M   'P 1'
#
loop_
_entity.id
_entity.type
_entity.pdbx_description
1 polymer ?
#
loop_
_entity_poly.entity_id
_entity_poly.type
_entity_poly.pdbx_seq_one_letter_code
_entity_poly.pdbx_strand_id
1 'polypeptide(L)'
;MLDKNKIQIFTDGACKGNPGIGGWGVLIKYSKISNELKGFKSKTTNNRMELIAVIEGLKSIEEDEKIEIITDSKYVKNGINQWIVHWKNNGWKTAAKKPVKNKDLWQELDELVQNYSIEWKWVRGHSGHPGNEKADQLANEAILEFYDGNSYPKRRVITGGNVPKSG
;
A
#
# COMPACT_ATOMS: atom_id res chain seq x y z
N MET A 1 -10.09 21.09 17.35
CA MET A 1 -10.33 19.85 18.08
C MET A 1 -9.86 18.65 17.28
N LEU A 2 -9.16 17.76 17.94
CA LEU A 2 -8.69 16.57 17.27
C LEU A 2 -9.83 15.60 17.03
N ASP A 3 -9.85 15.03 15.84
CA ASP A 3 -10.82 14.01 15.50
C ASP A 3 -10.30 12.67 16.04
N LYS A 4 -10.81 12.26 17.18
CA LYS A 4 -10.35 11.05 17.85
C LYS A 4 -10.74 9.77 17.10
N ASN A 5 -11.66 9.89 16.16
CA ASN A 5 -12.10 8.74 15.41
C ASN A 5 -11.41 8.58 14.05
N LYS A 6 -10.51 9.52 13.75
CA LYS A 6 -9.79 9.44 12.49
C LYS A 6 -8.75 8.34 12.54
N ILE A 7 -8.80 7.48 11.54
CA ILE A 7 -7.86 6.38 11.40
C ILE A 7 -6.71 6.83 10.51
N GLN A 8 -5.49 6.57 10.92
CA GLN A 8 -4.32 6.88 10.12
C GLN A 8 -3.76 5.60 9.51
N ILE A 9 -3.51 5.65 8.20
CA ILE A 9 -2.93 4.51 7.48
C ILE A 9 -1.62 4.97 6.87
N PHE A 10 -0.53 4.31 7.25
CA PHE A 10 0.80 4.56 6.70
C PHE A 10 1.15 3.42 5.77
N THR A 11 1.55 3.72 4.55
CA THR A 11 1.79 2.69 3.54
C THR A 11 3.17 2.84 2.91
N ASP A 12 3.75 1.72 2.50
CA ASP A 12 4.99 1.73 1.76
C ASP A 12 5.13 0.46 0.93
N GLY A 13 5.91 0.55 -0.13
CA GLY A 13 6.22 -0.58 -0.99
C GLY A 13 7.70 -0.61 -1.32
N ALA A 14 8.23 -1.81 -1.49
CA ALA A 14 9.63 -2.01 -1.82
C ALA A 14 9.76 -3.13 -2.84
N CYS A 15 10.80 -3.07 -3.65
CA CYS A 15 11.02 -4.10 -4.66
C CYS A 15 12.52 -4.30 -4.88
N LYS A 16 12.95 -5.54 -4.90
CA LYS A 16 14.34 -5.89 -5.16
C LYS A 16 14.50 -6.21 -6.63
N GLY A 17 15.00 -5.23 -7.39
CA GLY A 17 14.92 -5.29 -8.84
C GLY A 17 13.55 -4.77 -9.28
N ASN A 18 13.45 -4.34 -10.51
CA ASN A 18 12.20 -3.73 -10.96
C ASN A 18 11.96 -4.07 -12.42
N PRO A 19 11.35 -5.25 -12.73
CA PRO A 19 10.60 -6.11 -11.80
C PRO A 19 11.48 -7.02 -10.96
N GLY A 20 10.89 -7.55 -9.89
CA GLY A 20 11.56 -8.47 -9.00
C GLY A 20 10.69 -8.80 -7.81
N ILE A 21 11.28 -9.32 -6.76
CA ILE A 21 10.57 -9.65 -5.54
C ILE A 21 10.21 -8.37 -4.81
N GLY A 22 8.95 -8.21 -4.45
CA GLY A 22 8.52 -7.01 -3.75
C GLY A 22 7.75 -7.30 -2.49
N GLY A 23 7.70 -6.29 -1.62
CA GLY A 23 6.93 -6.35 -0.39
C GLY A 23 6.15 -5.06 -0.20
N TRP A 24 5.09 -5.15 0.57
CA TRP A 24 4.30 -3.99 0.94
C TRP A 24 4.06 -4.01 2.45
N GLY A 25 3.93 -2.84 3.02
CA GLY A 25 3.70 -2.71 4.45
C GLY A 25 2.69 -1.65 4.76
N VAL A 26 1.90 -1.87 5.79
CA VAL A 26 0.86 -0.96 6.24
C VAL A 26 0.85 -0.91 7.76
N LEU A 27 0.86 0.30 8.29
CA LEU A 27 0.62 0.52 9.71
C LEU A 27 -0.69 1.28 9.84
N ILE A 28 -1.62 0.71 10.59
CA ILE A 28 -2.92 1.35 10.81
C ILE A 28 -2.98 1.79 12.26
N LYS A 29 -3.17 3.07 12.49
CA LYS A 29 -3.27 3.61 13.83
C LYS A 29 -4.68 4.05 14.14
N TYR A 30 -5.24 3.44 15.16
CA TYR A 30 -6.47 3.89 15.79
C TYR A 30 -6.07 4.77 16.97
N SER A 31 -7.04 5.29 17.72
CA SER A 31 -6.70 6.20 18.79
C SER A 31 -5.73 5.61 19.83
N LYS A 32 -5.89 4.34 20.17
CA LYS A 32 -5.07 3.72 21.22
C LYS A 32 -4.36 2.44 20.81
N ILE A 33 -4.72 1.87 19.68
CA ILE A 33 -4.11 0.63 19.23
C ILE A 33 -3.65 0.79 17.78
N SER A 34 -2.82 -0.12 17.36
CA SER A 34 -2.36 -0.13 15.97
C SER A 34 -2.33 -1.56 15.46
N ASN A 35 -2.48 -1.68 14.15
CA ASN A 35 -2.38 -2.95 13.45
C ASN A 35 -1.32 -2.83 12.37
N GLU A 36 -0.65 -3.94 12.11
CA GLU A 36 0.37 -4.00 11.06
C GLU A 36 -0.03 -5.05 10.03
N LEU A 37 0.12 -4.69 8.76
CA LEU A 37 -0.12 -5.62 7.67
C LEU A 37 1.10 -5.63 6.78
N LYS A 38 1.40 -6.79 6.19
CA LYS A 38 2.48 -6.88 5.22
C LYS A 38 2.26 -8.07 4.32
N GLY A 39 2.87 -8.02 3.16
CA GLY A 39 2.79 -9.11 2.22
C GLY A 39 3.86 -8.98 1.16
N PHE A 40 4.00 -10.03 0.34
CA PHE A 40 5.01 -10.01 -0.73
C PHE A 40 4.46 -10.60 -2.02
N LYS A 41 5.16 -10.31 -3.10
CA LYS A 41 4.93 -10.88 -4.41
C LYS A 41 6.26 -11.34 -4.95
N SER A 42 6.27 -12.51 -5.61
CA SER A 42 7.51 -13.05 -6.15
C SER A 42 8.00 -12.29 -7.37
N LYS A 43 7.10 -11.66 -8.10
CA LYS A 43 7.47 -10.90 -9.29
C LYS A 43 6.55 -9.70 -9.42
N THR A 44 7.10 -8.53 -9.17
CA THR A 44 6.28 -7.31 -9.17
C THR A 44 7.18 -6.09 -9.43
N THR A 45 6.63 -4.91 -9.21
CA THR A 45 7.37 -3.67 -9.35
C THR A 45 7.15 -2.81 -8.12
N ASN A 46 8.02 -1.83 -7.94
CA ASN A 46 7.87 -0.91 -6.82
C ASN A 46 6.51 -0.20 -6.85
N ASN A 47 6.10 0.26 -8.04
CA ASN A 47 4.83 0.98 -8.16
C ASN A 47 3.64 0.11 -7.81
N ARG A 48 3.67 -1.17 -8.20
CA ARG A 48 2.58 -2.07 -7.84
C ARG A 48 2.53 -2.29 -6.33
N MET A 49 3.70 -2.40 -5.69
CA MET A 49 3.73 -2.60 -4.23
C MET A 49 3.20 -1.37 -3.50
N GLU A 50 3.49 -0.17 -4.01
CA GLU A 50 2.96 1.04 -3.42
C GLU A 50 1.43 1.08 -3.50
N LEU A 51 0.88 0.69 -4.65
CA LEU A 51 -0.57 0.65 -4.82
C LEU A 51 -1.22 -0.42 -3.95
N ILE A 52 -0.62 -1.60 -3.91
CA ILE A 52 -1.17 -2.71 -3.13
C ILE A 52 -1.17 -2.36 -1.64
N ALA A 53 -0.15 -1.66 -1.15
CA ALA A 53 -0.14 -1.24 0.25
C ALA A 53 -1.37 -0.38 0.57
N VAL A 54 -1.69 0.59 -0.27
CA VAL A 54 -2.87 1.42 -0.05
C VAL A 54 -4.16 0.60 -0.13
N ILE A 55 -4.25 -0.26 -1.14
CA ILE A 55 -5.44 -1.10 -1.33
C ILE A 55 -5.66 -2.02 -0.13
N GLU A 56 -4.61 -2.71 0.31
CA GLU A 56 -4.74 -3.63 1.44
C GLU A 56 -5.06 -2.89 2.73
N GLY A 57 -4.48 -1.70 2.91
CA GLY A 57 -4.80 -0.89 4.06
C GLY A 57 -6.28 -0.52 4.09
N LEU A 58 -6.80 -0.05 2.98
CA LEU A 58 -8.21 0.32 2.89
C LEU A 58 -9.14 -0.88 3.10
N LYS A 59 -8.79 -2.02 2.52
CA LYS A 59 -9.63 -3.21 2.63
C LYS A 59 -9.74 -3.72 4.06
N SER A 60 -8.81 -3.34 4.92
CA SER A 60 -8.83 -3.78 6.32
C SER A 60 -9.66 -2.86 7.22
N ILE A 61 -10.18 -1.76 6.68
CA ILE A 61 -10.97 -0.78 7.43
C ILE A 61 -12.43 -0.89 7.02
N GLU A 62 -13.34 -0.71 7.97
CA GLU A 62 -14.76 -0.71 7.64
C GLU A 62 -15.12 0.52 6.82
N GLU A 63 -16.09 0.37 5.94
CA GLU A 63 -16.54 1.46 5.09
C GLU A 63 -17.10 2.61 5.92
N ASP A 64 -17.14 3.79 5.31
CA ASP A 64 -17.67 5.02 5.90
C ASP A 64 -16.84 5.60 7.04
N GLU A 65 -15.68 5.02 7.32
CA GLU A 65 -14.77 5.60 8.30
C GLU A 65 -14.03 6.80 7.72
N LYS A 66 -13.61 7.69 8.61
CA LYS A 66 -12.75 8.82 8.23
C LYS A 66 -11.32 8.37 8.30
N ILE A 67 -10.60 8.50 7.21
CA ILE A 67 -9.26 7.95 7.08
C ILE A 67 -8.30 9.02 6.61
N GLU A 68 -7.10 9.03 7.22
CA GLU A 68 -5.99 9.80 6.71
C GLU A 68 -4.96 8.81 6.20
N ILE A 69 -4.62 8.89 4.91
CA ILE A 69 -3.60 8.02 4.33
C ILE A 69 -2.32 8.82 4.16
N ILE A 70 -1.25 8.33 4.77
CA ILE A 70 0.05 8.99 4.75
C ILE A 70 1.01 8.11 3.95
N THR A 71 1.55 8.65 2.87
CA THR A 71 2.47 7.93 2.01
C THR A 71 3.51 8.87 1.42
N ASP A 72 4.68 8.33 1.09
CA ASP A 72 5.71 9.09 0.40
C ASP A 72 5.75 8.79 -1.10
N SER A 73 4.84 7.98 -1.60
CA SER A 73 4.85 7.57 -3.00
C SER A 73 4.37 8.68 -3.93
N LYS A 74 5.29 9.19 -4.73
CA LYS A 74 4.93 10.17 -5.75
C LYS A 74 4.03 9.56 -6.82
N TYR A 75 4.21 8.28 -7.08
CA TYR A 75 3.40 7.56 -8.05
C TYR A 75 1.93 7.55 -7.63
N VAL A 76 1.67 7.19 -6.38
CA VAL A 76 0.30 7.20 -5.86
C VAL A 76 -0.25 8.61 -5.85
N LYS A 77 0.57 9.57 -5.41
CA LYS A 77 0.15 10.97 -5.36
C LYS A 77 -0.29 11.48 -6.73
N ASN A 78 0.55 11.27 -7.73
CA ASN A 78 0.24 11.78 -9.05
C ASN A 78 -0.96 11.10 -9.66
N GLY A 79 -1.10 9.80 -9.42
CA GLY A 79 -2.26 9.07 -9.92
C GLY A 79 -3.56 9.56 -9.31
N ILE A 80 -3.60 9.73 -8.00
CA ILE A 80 -4.80 10.19 -7.30
C ILE A 80 -5.13 11.63 -7.69
N ASN A 81 -4.13 12.49 -7.76
CA ASN A 81 -4.37 13.92 -8.00
C ASN A 81 -4.61 14.27 -9.46
N GLN A 82 -4.05 13.52 -10.39
CA GLN A 82 -4.06 13.90 -11.79
C GLN A 82 -4.51 12.81 -12.74
N TRP A 83 -3.87 11.65 -12.67
CA TRP A 83 -4.01 10.66 -13.74
C TRP A 83 -5.35 9.95 -13.76
N ILE A 84 -5.89 9.63 -12.60
CA ILE A 84 -7.11 8.82 -12.52
C ILE A 84 -8.30 9.51 -13.20
N VAL A 85 -8.45 10.81 -12.99
CA VAL A 85 -9.54 11.57 -13.60
C VAL A 85 -9.43 11.50 -15.12
N HIS A 86 -8.22 11.68 -15.60
CA HIS A 86 -7.96 11.64 -17.04
C HIS A 86 -8.22 10.25 -17.62
N TRP A 87 -7.75 9.21 -16.94
CA TRP A 87 -7.95 7.84 -17.41
C TRP A 87 -9.43 7.46 -17.45
N LYS A 88 -10.18 7.86 -16.43
CA LYS A 88 -11.61 7.56 -16.40
C LYS A 88 -12.33 8.19 -17.59
N ASN A 89 -11.92 9.38 -17.97
CA ASN A 89 -12.50 10.05 -19.11
C ASN A 89 -12.08 9.45 -20.45
N ASN A 90 -10.99 8.71 -20.46
CA ASN A 90 -10.46 8.15 -21.70
C ASN A 90 -10.54 6.61 -21.75
N GLY A 91 -11.44 6.04 -20.95
CA GLY A 91 -11.67 4.59 -20.98
C GLY A 91 -10.49 3.77 -20.50
N TRP A 92 -9.67 4.34 -19.62
CA TRP A 92 -8.50 3.69 -19.03
C TRP A 92 -7.46 3.30 -20.09
N LYS A 93 -7.33 4.16 -21.08
CA LYS A 93 -6.34 3.95 -22.14
C LYS A 93 -5.43 5.15 -22.24
N THR A 94 -4.19 4.90 -22.67
CA THR A 94 -3.23 5.95 -22.93
C THR A 94 -3.57 6.67 -24.24
N ALA A 95 -2.83 7.73 -24.54
CA ALA A 95 -3.01 8.45 -25.80
C ALA A 95 -2.78 7.52 -27.00
N ALA A 96 -1.95 6.50 -26.86
CA ALA A 96 -1.71 5.53 -27.92
C ALA A 96 -2.75 4.40 -27.93
N LYS A 97 -3.83 4.57 -27.17
CA LYS A 97 -4.95 3.63 -27.07
C LYS A 97 -4.57 2.27 -26.50
N LYS A 98 -3.52 2.25 -25.68
CA LYS A 98 -3.11 1.04 -24.96
C LYS A 98 -3.62 1.14 -23.52
N PRO A 99 -3.87 -0.01 -22.85
CA PRO A 99 -4.29 0.05 -21.45
C PRO A 99 -3.28 0.79 -20.59
N VAL A 100 -3.76 1.55 -19.63
CA VAL A 100 -2.85 2.24 -18.71
C VAL A 100 -2.11 1.21 -17.87
N LYS A 101 -0.87 1.54 -17.53
CA LYS A 101 -0.04 0.64 -16.73
C LYS A 101 -0.63 0.47 -15.34
N ASN A 102 -0.64 -0.76 -14.85
CA ASN A 102 -1.22 -1.10 -13.55
C ASN A 102 -2.71 -0.76 -13.46
N LYS A 103 -3.39 -0.81 -14.60
CA LYS A 103 -4.82 -0.52 -14.67
C LYS A 103 -5.63 -1.30 -13.66
N ASP A 104 -5.31 -2.58 -13.48
CA ASP A 104 -6.02 -3.43 -12.54
C ASP A 104 -6.02 -2.85 -11.12
N LEU A 105 -4.87 -2.42 -10.66
CA LEU A 105 -4.74 -1.87 -9.32
C LEU A 105 -5.34 -0.48 -9.20
N TRP A 106 -5.16 0.35 -10.23
CA TRP A 106 -5.74 1.69 -10.20
C TRP A 106 -7.26 1.65 -10.20
N GLN A 107 -7.85 0.72 -10.94
CA GLN A 107 -9.31 0.58 -10.93
C GLN A 107 -9.81 0.07 -9.59
N GLU A 108 -9.11 -0.88 -9.00
CA GLU A 108 -9.48 -1.37 -7.67
C GLU A 108 -9.41 -0.24 -6.66
N LEU A 109 -8.34 0.54 -6.67
CA LEU A 109 -8.19 1.65 -5.76
C LEU A 109 -9.27 2.70 -5.97
N ASP A 110 -9.58 3.03 -7.23
CA ASP A 110 -10.61 4.00 -7.54
C ASP A 110 -11.97 3.61 -6.96
N GLU A 111 -12.31 2.33 -7.06
CA GLU A 111 -13.56 1.85 -6.48
C GLU A 111 -13.53 1.91 -4.96
N LEU A 112 -12.43 1.50 -4.36
CA LEU A 112 -12.32 1.48 -2.90
C LEU A 112 -12.44 2.86 -2.28
N VAL A 113 -11.78 3.86 -2.88
CA VAL A 113 -11.76 5.19 -2.26
C VAL A 113 -13.15 5.80 -2.16
N GLN A 114 -14.08 5.35 -2.97
CA GLN A 114 -15.44 5.89 -2.93
C GLN A 114 -16.23 5.45 -1.70
N ASN A 115 -15.75 4.43 -1.02
CA ASN A 115 -16.42 3.90 0.17
C ASN A 115 -15.96 4.55 1.47
N TYR A 116 -15.02 5.48 1.39
CA TYR A 116 -14.43 6.09 2.58
C TYR A 116 -14.35 7.59 2.44
N SER A 117 -14.16 8.26 3.56
CA SER A 117 -13.86 9.69 3.60
C SER A 117 -12.35 9.80 3.82
N ILE A 118 -11.61 10.05 2.76
CA ILE A 118 -10.15 9.98 2.79
C ILE A 118 -9.50 11.34 2.67
N GLU A 119 -8.58 11.62 3.57
CA GLU A 119 -7.68 12.75 3.48
C GLU A 119 -6.31 12.18 3.14
N TRP A 120 -5.74 12.62 2.04
CA TRP A 120 -4.42 12.15 1.60
C TRP A 120 -3.34 13.08 2.12
N LYS A 121 -2.30 12.51 2.68
CA LYS A 121 -1.18 13.27 3.19
C LYS A 121 0.11 12.73 2.59
N TRP A 122 0.77 13.59 1.85
CA TRP A 122 2.01 13.20 1.17
C TRP A 122 3.18 13.68 2.00
N VAL A 123 4.09 12.78 2.34
CA VAL A 123 5.28 13.11 3.10
C VAL A 123 6.51 12.82 2.26
N ARG A 124 7.62 13.46 2.62
CA ARG A 124 8.87 13.21 1.92
C ARG A 124 9.46 11.91 2.45
N GLY A 125 9.94 11.06 1.54
CA GLY A 125 10.56 9.80 1.93
C GLY A 125 11.79 10.03 2.79
N HIS A 126 11.98 9.14 3.75
CA HIS A 126 13.13 9.18 4.67
C HIS A 126 13.23 10.48 5.46
N SER A 127 12.07 11.04 5.80
CA SER A 127 12.04 12.29 6.55
C SER A 127 11.96 12.08 8.06
N GLY A 128 12.18 10.85 8.53
CA GLY A 128 12.12 10.55 9.94
C GLY A 128 10.71 10.39 10.50
N HIS A 129 9.75 10.21 9.65
CA HIS A 129 8.37 10.06 10.08
C HIS A 129 8.13 8.64 10.60
N PRO A 130 7.85 8.44 11.91
CA PRO A 130 7.83 7.08 12.49
C PRO A 130 6.85 6.12 11.83
N GLY A 131 5.67 6.60 11.46
CA GLY A 131 4.69 5.72 10.81
C GLY A 131 5.16 5.22 9.47
N ASN A 132 5.77 6.09 8.68
CA ASN A 132 6.27 5.69 7.37
C ASN A 132 7.50 4.81 7.49
N GLU A 133 8.33 5.05 8.49
CA GLU A 133 9.46 4.17 8.73
C GLU A 133 9.00 2.77 9.11
N LYS A 134 7.92 2.67 9.88
CA LYS A 134 7.36 1.37 10.24
C LYS A 134 6.81 0.67 9.01
N ALA A 135 6.11 1.38 8.15
CA ALA A 135 5.58 0.78 6.92
C ALA A 135 6.73 0.29 6.02
N ASP A 136 7.80 1.07 5.93
CA ASP A 136 8.98 0.67 5.16
C ASP A 136 9.60 -0.60 5.76
N GLN A 137 9.73 -0.65 7.08
CA GLN A 137 10.25 -1.83 7.76
C GLN A 137 9.39 -3.06 7.43
N LEU A 138 8.09 -2.92 7.49
CA LEU A 138 7.19 -4.04 7.22
C LEU A 138 7.32 -4.54 5.78
N ALA A 139 7.45 -3.61 4.83
CA ALA A 139 7.63 -3.99 3.43
C ALA A 139 8.92 -4.80 3.24
N ASN A 140 9.99 -4.38 3.88
CA ASN A 140 11.27 -5.08 3.78
C ASN A 140 11.25 -6.41 4.53
N GLU A 141 10.57 -6.48 5.66
CA GLU A 141 10.39 -7.74 6.36
C GLU A 141 9.65 -8.76 5.51
N ALA A 142 8.64 -8.30 4.78
CA ALA A 142 7.88 -9.19 3.90
C ALA A 142 8.78 -9.81 2.83
N ILE A 143 9.70 -9.03 2.27
CA ILE A 143 10.64 -9.55 1.30
C ILE A 143 11.56 -10.60 1.92
N LEU A 144 12.03 -10.34 3.14
CA LEU A 144 12.87 -11.31 3.83
C LEU A 144 12.12 -12.62 4.11
N GLU A 145 10.84 -12.51 4.45
CA GLU A 145 10.03 -13.69 4.67
C GLU A 145 9.84 -14.50 3.41
N PHE A 146 9.78 -13.85 2.26
CA PHE A 146 9.74 -14.56 1.00
C PHE A 146 11.02 -15.41 0.83
N TYR A 147 12.18 -14.82 1.07
CA TYR A 147 13.43 -15.54 0.95
C TYR A 147 13.52 -16.71 1.94
N ASP A 148 13.10 -16.48 3.17
CA ASP A 148 13.11 -17.53 4.18
C ASP A 148 12.20 -18.69 3.78
N GLY A 149 11.01 -18.38 3.28
CA GLY A 149 10.07 -19.39 2.85
C GLY A 149 10.58 -20.22 1.68
N ASN A 150 11.38 -19.61 0.81
CA ASN A 150 11.95 -20.33 -0.32
C ASN A 150 13.20 -21.09 0.06
N SER A 151 13.98 -20.58 1.01
CA SER A 151 15.19 -21.23 1.46
C SER A 151 14.90 -22.37 2.41
N TYR A 152 13.85 -22.26 3.21
CA TYR A 152 13.49 -23.25 4.22
C TYR A 152 12.02 -23.59 4.07
N PRO A 153 11.71 -24.43 3.12
CA PRO A 153 10.30 -24.63 2.73
C PRO A 153 9.41 -25.18 3.80
N LYS A 154 9.93 -25.80 4.86
CA LYS A 154 9.08 -26.37 5.80
C LYS A 154 8.83 -25.60 7.03
N ARG A 155 9.54 -24.58 7.27
CA ARG A 155 9.44 -23.99 8.53
C ARG A 155 8.82 -22.64 8.49
N ARG A 156 7.95 -22.42 9.33
CA ARG A 156 7.35 -21.13 9.46
C ARG A 156 7.18 -20.77 10.92
N VAL A 157 7.67 -19.61 11.29
CA VAL A 157 7.48 -19.10 12.64
C VAL A 157 6.40 -18.07 12.59
N ILE A 158 5.39 -18.23 13.39
CA ILE A 158 4.29 -17.29 13.47
C ILE A 158 4.44 -16.52 14.77
N THR A 159 4.59 -15.22 14.66
CA THR A 159 4.76 -14.37 15.82
C THR A 159 3.80 -13.22 15.75
N GLY A 160 3.30 -12.82 16.91
CA GLY A 160 2.47 -11.64 17.02
C GLY A 160 1.18 -11.65 16.25
N GLY A 161 0.77 -12.78 15.75
CA GLY A 161 -0.48 -12.87 15.02
C GLY A 161 -0.46 -12.29 13.63
N ASN A 162 0.64 -11.70 13.22
CA ASN A 162 0.76 -11.18 11.86
C ASN A 162 1.35 -12.22 10.96
N VAL A 163 0.55 -12.74 10.07
CA VAL A 163 1.00 -13.72 9.09
C VAL A 163 1.21 -13.01 7.77
N PRO A 164 2.40 -13.15 7.17
CA PRO A 164 2.64 -12.52 5.88
C PRO A 164 1.70 -13.08 4.84
N LYS A 165 1.25 -12.23 3.97
CA LYS A 165 0.39 -12.65 2.89
C LYS A 165 1.19 -12.72 1.62
N SER A 166 1.15 -13.89 1.00
CA SER A 166 1.71 -14.00 -0.33
C SER A 166 0.71 -13.36 -1.24
N GLY A 167 1.17 -12.53 -2.04
CA GLY A 167 0.21 -11.84 -2.84
C GLY A 167 0.26 -12.12 -4.29
#